data_d47be84bfc99feb6da1f989c0cfcaaa3
#
_entry.id   d47be84bfc99feb6da1f989c0cfcaaa3
#
_cell.length_a   1.000
_cell.length_b   1.000
_cell.length_c   1.000
_cell.angle_alpha   90.00
_cell.angle_beta   90.00
_cell.angle_gamma   90.00
#
_symmetry.space_group_name_H-M   'P 1'
#
loop_
_entity.id
_entity.type
_entity.pdbx_description
1 polymer ?
#
loop_
_entity_poly.entity_id
_entity_poly.type
_entity_poly.pdbx_seq_one_letter_code
_entity_poly.pdbx_strand_id
1 'polypeptide(L)'
;MMAVMAQDHPIFTESIRRIREALGPTALDPLEQQVLERLVHSSGDLTLGGLLQFTPGACDRGLEALRSGAVILTDTAMAAAAVAPMAKRTLGTQVRTVLEWAPDCAPQGSTRTAVGLERAWNDLSGDRSSPLLLIGSAPTALERLLDLVAAGA
;
A
#
# COMPACT_ATOMS: atom_id res chain seq x y z
N MET A 1 1.78 10.16 24.18
CA MET A 1 0.31 9.97 24.20
C MET A 1 0.02 8.66 23.49
N MET A 2 -0.25 7.57 24.24
CA MET A 2 -0.54 6.27 23.67
C MET A 2 -1.80 6.37 22.79
N ALA A 3 -1.64 6.15 21.48
CA ALA A 3 -2.80 5.99 20.61
C ALA A 3 -3.62 4.80 21.16
N VAL A 4 -4.86 5.06 21.55
CA VAL A 4 -5.82 4.01 21.88
C VAL A 4 -5.98 3.19 20.61
N MET A 5 -5.38 1.99 20.59
CA MET A 5 -5.63 1.01 19.54
C MET A 5 -7.13 0.78 19.51
N ALA A 6 -7.80 1.26 18.47
CA ALA A 6 -9.23 0.99 18.32
C ALA A 6 -9.42 -0.52 18.31
N GLN A 7 -10.14 -1.03 19.28
CA GLN A 7 -10.40 -2.46 19.40
C GLN A 7 -11.16 -2.92 18.15
N ASP A 8 -10.63 -3.90 17.45
CA ASP A 8 -11.29 -4.45 16.27
C ASP A 8 -12.70 -4.93 16.62
N HIS A 9 -13.63 -4.74 15.70
CA HIS A 9 -15.01 -5.17 15.90
C HIS A 9 -15.06 -6.70 16.10
N PRO A 10 -15.88 -7.25 17.03
CA PRO A 10 -15.94 -8.69 17.29
C PRO A 10 -16.18 -9.56 16.05
N ILE A 11 -16.99 -9.07 15.09
CA ILE A 11 -17.22 -9.76 13.80
C ILE A 11 -15.91 -9.87 13.00
N PHE A 12 -15.09 -8.81 12.99
CA PHE A 12 -13.80 -8.83 12.31
C PHE A 12 -12.84 -9.82 12.98
N THR A 13 -12.75 -9.79 14.30
CA THR A 13 -11.92 -10.73 15.08
C THR A 13 -12.30 -12.19 14.80
N GLU A 14 -13.59 -12.50 14.78
CA GLU A 14 -14.09 -13.84 14.46
C GLU A 14 -13.79 -14.23 13.00
N SER A 15 -13.89 -13.30 12.06
CA SER A 15 -13.52 -13.53 10.66
C SER A 15 -12.04 -13.88 10.52
N ILE A 16 -11.15 -13.12 11.16
CA ILE A 16 -9.71 -13.41 11.15
C ILE A 16 -9.40 -14.77 11.79
N ARG A 17 -10.08 -15.14 12.88
CA ARG A 17 -9.92 -16.46 13.50
C ARG A 17 -10.22 -17.58 12.50
N ARG A 18 -11.36 -17.49 11.79
CA ARG A 18 -11.75 -18.48 10.76
C ARG A 18 -10.76 -18.54 9.58
N ILE A 19 -10.26 -17.37 9.14
CA ILE A 19 -9.25 -17.30 8.08
C ILE A 19 -7.98 -18.03 8.52
N ARG A 20 -7.48 -17.80 9.74
CA ARG A 20 -6.30 -18.51 10.29
C ARG A 20 -6.50 -20.03 10.32
N GLU A 21 -7.66 -20.48 10.76
CA GLU A 21 -7.99 -21.91 10.77
C GLU A 21 -7.99 -22.50 9.35
N ALA A 22 -8.54 -21.78 8.38
CA ALA A 22 -8.61 -22.22 7.00
C ALA A 22 -7.25 -22.18 6.28
N LEU A 23 -6.40 -21.18 6.55
CA LEU A 23 -5.05 -21.09 6.00
C LEU A 23 -4.09 -22.12 6.60
N GLY A 24 -4.28 -22.50 7.86
CA GLY A 24 -3.34 -23.34 8.59
C GLY A 24 -2.01 -22.64 8.91
N PRO A 25 -0.98 -23.39 9.31
CA PRO A 25 0.34 -22.83 9.61
C PRO A 25 0.99 -22.20 8.37
N THR A 26 1.57 -21.01 8.53
CA THR A 26 2.35 -20.33 7.49
C THR A 26 3.78 -20.10 7.97
N ALA A 27 4.70 -19.87 7.05
CA ALA A 27 6.09 -19.49 7.37
C ALA A 27 6.29 -17.95 7.45
N LEU A 28 5.20 -17.18 7.43
CA LEU A 28 5.22 -15.73 7.45
C LEU A 28 5.52 -15.19 8.85
N ASP A 29 6.18 -14.04 8.92
CA ASP A 29 6.32 -13.31 10.17
C ASP A 29 4.97 -12.72 10.66
N PRO A 30 4.86 -12.24 11.90
CA PRO A 30 3.58 -11.76 12.43
C PRO A 30 2.95 -10.60 11.67
N LEU A 31 3.73 -9.69 11.06
CA LEU A 31 3.18 -8.59 10.27
C LEU A 31 2.76 -9.05 8.87
N GLU A 32 3.57 -9.89 8.23
CA GLU A 32 3.24 -10.51 6.95
C GLU A 32 1.96 -11.35 7.07
N GLN A 33 1.83 -12.11 8.16
CA GLN A 33 0.61 -12.88 8.46
C GLN A 33 -0.61 -11.97 8.56
N GLN A 34 -0.50 -10.83 9.25
CA GLN A 34 -1.60 -9.86 9.34
C GLN A 34 -1.98 -9.29 7.98
N VAL A 35 -1.01 -9.01 7.11
CA VAL A 35 -1.27 -8.55 5.73
C VAL A 35 -2.04 -9.62 4.96
N LEU A 36 -1.59 -10.88 4.99
CA LEU A 36 -2.28 -11.99 4.34
C LEU A 36 -3.73 -12.13 4.84
N GLU A 37 -3.93 -12.14 6.15
CA GLU A 37 -5.26 -12.28 6.76
C GLU A 37 -6.23 -11.17 6.32
N ARG A 38 -5.74 -9.93 6.21
CA ARG A 38 -6.56 -8.81 5.74
C ARG A 38 -6.86 -8.88 4.25
N LEU A 39 -5.92 -9.36 3.44
CA LEU A 39 -6.15 -9.59 2.02
C LEU A 39 -7.18 -10.69 1.79
N VAL A 40 -7.07 -11.80 2.51
CA VAL A 40 -8.06 -12.89 2.46
C VAL A 40 -9.42 -12.40 2.97
N HIS A 41 -9.45 -11.64 4.07
CA HIS A 41 -10.70 -11.06 4.57
C HIS A 41 -11.41 -10.19 3.54
N SER A 42 -10.66 -9.41 2.75
CA SER A 42 -11.21 -8.49 1.75
C SER A 42 -11.65 -9.18 0.46
N SER A 43 -10.93 -10.23 0.04
CA SER A 43 -11.16 -10.92 -1.23
C SER A 43 -11.99 -12.19 -1.11
N GLY A 44 -11.98 -12.84 0.06
CA GLY A 44 -12.51 -14.17 0.26
C GLY A 44 -11.65 -15.28 -0.35
N ASP A 45 -10.44 -14.96 -0.81
CA ASP A 45 -9.57 -15.88 -1.54
C ASP A 45 -8.42 -16.42 -0.67
N LEU A 46 -8.53 -17.68 -0.26
CA LEU A 46 -7.50 -18.37 0.52
C LEU A 46 -6.24 -18.71 -0.29
N THR A 47 -6.31 -18.73 -1.62
CA THR A 47 -5.16 -19.05 -2.47
C THR A 47 -4.06 -18.00 -2.41
N LEU A 48 -4.38 -16.80 -1.95
CA LEU A 48 -3.42 -15.71 -1.72
C LEU A 48 -2.26 -16.12 -0.82
N GLY A 49 -2.46 -17.07 0.10
CA GLY A 49 -1.40 -17.58 0.97
C GLY A 49 -0.21 -18.16 0.22
N GLY A 50 -0.43 -18.73 -0.98
CA GLY A 50 0.62 -19.26 -1.84
C GLY A 50 1.14 -18.28 -2.90
N LEU A 51 0.51 -17.11 -3.04
CA LEU A 51 0.83 -16.13 -4.09
C LEU A 51 1.57 -14.90 -3.55
N LEU A 52 1.43 -14.59 -2.26
CA LEU A 52 2.08 -13.43 -1.65
C LEU A 52 3.59 -13.62 -1.59
N GLN A 53 4.29 -12.56 -1.94
CA GLN A 53 5.74 -12.45 -1.82
C GLN A 53 6.09 -11.18 -1.06
N PHE A 54 6.97 -11.32 -0.08
CA PHE A 54 7.49 -10.23 0.73
C PHE A 54 9.00 -10.11 0.54
N THR A 55 9.48 -8.90 0.35
CA THR A 55 10.90 -8.61 0.54
C THR A 55 11.19 -8.67 2.05
N PRO A 56 12.25 -9.36 2.51
CA PRO A 56 12.56 -9.48 3.94
C PRO A 56 12.51 -8.13 4.68
N GLY A 57 11.72 -8.05 5.75
CA GLY A 57 11.53 -6.85 6.56
C GLY A 57 10.73 -5.72 5.89
N ALA A 58 10.05 -5.96 4.76
CA ALA A 58 9.29 -4.94 4.06
C ALA A 58 8.12 -4.40 4.91
N CYS A 59 7.44 -5.28 5.64
CA CYS A 59 6.32 -4.89 6.50
C CYS A 59 6.76 -4.00 7.66
N ASP A 60 7.89 -4.31 8.30
CA ASP A 60 8.46 -3.49 9.39
C ASP A 60 8.86 -2.10 8.87
N ARG A 61 9.59 -2.06 7.74
CA ARG A 61 9.99 -0.78 7.12
C ARG A 61 8.78 0.05 6.69
N GLY A 62 7.76 -0.59 6.12
CA GLY A 62 6.52 0.08 5.72
C GLY A 62 5.77 0.66 6.92
N LEU A 63 5.68 -0.09 8.01
CA LEU A 63 5.06 0.36 9.25
C LEU A 63 5.81 1.53 9.87
N GLU A 64 7.14 1.47 9.90
CA GLU A 64 7.99 2.55 10.42
C GLU A 64 7.89 3.80 9.55
N ALA A 65 7.92 3.67 8.23
CA ALA A 65 7.71 4.79 7.31
C ALA A 65 6.38 5.49 7.56
N LEU A 66 5.29 4.73 7.70
CA LEU A 66 3.97 5.28 8.02
C LEU A 66 3.93 5.98 9.37
N ARG A 67 4.58 5.42 10.40
CA ARG A 67 4.70 6.05 11.74
C ARG A 67 5.51 7.33 11.69
N SER A 68 6.48 7.40 10.81
CA SER A 68 7.33 8.58 10.58
C SER A 68 6.65 9.63 9.68
N GLY A 69 5.40 9.39 9.26
CA GLY A 69 4.61 10.34 8.48
C GLY A 69 4.76 10.23 6.96
N ALA A 70 5.25 9.09 6.47
CA ALA A 70 5.31 8.85 5.03
C ALA A 70 3.94 8.98 4.38
N VAL A 71 3.88 9.65 3.24
CA VAL A 71 2.66 9.77 2.43
C VAL A 71 2.34 8.42 1.79
N ILE A 72 1.07 8.04 1.78
CA ILE A 72 0.60 6.93 0.93
C ILE A 72 0.29 7.51 -0.45
N LEU A 73 1.02 7.07 -1.46
CA LEU A 73 0.85 7.49 -2.83
C LEU A 73 0.23 6.36 -3.66
N THR A 74 -0.95 6.59 -4.22
CA THR A 74 -1.71 5.58 -4.97
C THR A 74 -1.67 5.86 -6.47
N ASP A 75 -1.77 4.80 -7.27
CA ASP A 75 -1.84 4.88 -8.73
C ASP A 75 -3.16 5.48 -9.23
N THR A 76 -4.26 5.32 -8.49
CA THR A 76 -5.60 5.78 -8.88
C THR A 76 -6.31 6.52 -7.76
N ALA A 77 -7.24 7.40 -8.13
CA ALA A 77 -8.12 8.08 -7.17
C ALA A 77 -9.03 7.09 -6.42
N MET A 78 -9.40 5.98 -7.05
CA MET A 78 -10.21 4.93 -6.42
C MET A 78 -9.43 4.26 -5.28
N ALA A 79 -8.18 3.92 -5.49
CA ALA A 79 -7.33 3.34 -4.42
C ALA A 79 -7.12 4.36 -3.29
N ALA A 80 -6.89 5.64 -3.62
CA ALA A 80 -6.79 6.70 -2.60
C ALA A 80 -8.07 6.79 -1.76
N ALA A 81 -9.24 6.82 -2.40
CA ALA A 81 -10.51 6.88 -1.70
C ALA A 81 -10.76 5.67 -0.79
N ALA A 82 -10.31 4.48 -1.22
CA ALA A 82 -10.45 3.24 -0.44
C ALA A 82 -9.62 3.26 0.85
N VAL A 83 -8.37 3.77 0.82
CA VAL A 83 -7.48 3.73 1.98
C VAL A 83 -7.55 4.97 2.88
N ALA A 84 -8.00 6.11 2.36
CA ALA A 84 -8.02 7.38 3.10
C ALA A 84 -8.77 7.32 4.45
N PRO A 85 -9.96 6.69 4.57
CA PRO A 85 -10.66 6.61 5.85
C PRO A 85 -9.86 5.88 6.93
N MET A 86 -9.16 4.80 6.57
CA MET A 86 -8.33 4.04 7.50
C MET A 86 -7.06 4.81 7.85
N ALA A 87 -6.36 5.37 6.87
CA ALA A 87 -5.16 6.18 7.08
C ALA A 87 -5.44 7.35 8.05
N LYS A 88 -6.54 8.07 7.85
CA LYS A 88 -6.96 9.18 8.73
C LYS A 88 -7.26 8.71 10.15
N ARG A 89 -7.96 7.59 10.31
CA ARG A 89 -8.43 7.08 11.61
C ARG A 89 -7.30 6.47 12.44
N THR A 90 -6.26 5.93 11.81
CA THR A 90 -5.16 5.23 12.50
C THR A 90 -3.98 6.17 12.75
N LEU A 91 -3.15 6.40 11.75
CA LEU A 91 -1.90 7.15 11.88
C LEU A 91 -2.02 8.62 11.50
N GLY A 92 -3.17 9.06 10.99
CA GLY A 92 -3.33 10.41 10.43
C GLY A 92 -2.53 10.62 9.14
N THR A 93 -2.15 9.53 8.49
CA THR A 93 -1.31 9.55 7.29
C THR A 93 -2.02 10.20 6.12
N GLN A 94 -1.30 11.05 5.41
CA GLN A 94 -1.79 11.67 4.18
C GLN A 94 -1.84 10.65 3.05
N VAL A 95 -2.95 10.64 2.31
CA VAL A 95 -3.12 9.81 1.11
C VAL A 95 -3.25 10.73 -0.09
N ARG A 96 -2.45 10.47 -1.12
CA ARG A 96 -2.43 11.22 -2.38
C ARG A 96 -2.47 10.25 -3.55
N THR A 97 -2.86 10.73 -4.71
CA THR A 97 -2.80 9.93 -5.95
C THR A 97 -1.81 10.54 -6.94
N VAL A 98 -1.10 9.68 -7.67
CA VAL A 98 -0.17 10.14 -8.74
C VAL A 98 -0.87 11.03 -9.78
N LEU A 99 -2.20 10.94 -9.87
CA LEU A 99 -3.00 11.76 -10.78
C LEU A 99 -2.97 13.26 -10.44
N GLU A 100 -2.59 13.64 -9.22
CA GLU A 100 -2.42 15.04 -8.82
C GLU A 100 -1.23 15.71 -9.56
N TRP A 101 -0.26 14.92 -10.01
CA TRP A 101 0.90 15.36 -10.81
C TRP A 101 0.74 15.05 -12.29
N ALA A 102 -0.33 14.34 -12.66
CA ALA A 102 -0.53 13.92 -14.03
C ALA A 102 -0.88 15.11 -14.94
N PRO A 103 -0.47 15.08 -16.21
CA PRO A 103 -0.92 16.07 -17.19
C PRO A 103 -2.42 15.86 -17.49
N ASP A 104 -3.07 16.89 -18.04
CA ASP A 104 -4.49 16.81 -18.43
C ASP A 104 -4.75 15.72 -19.48
N CYS A 105 -3.82 15.56 -20.42
CA CYS A 105 -3.85 14.52 -21.45
C CYS A 105 -2.62 13.62 -21.37
N ALA A 106 -2.80 12.35 -21.70
CA ALA A 106 -1.69 11.41 -21.79
C ALA A 106 -0.74 11.81 -22.93
N PRO A 107 0.58 11.87 -22.71
CA PRO A 107 1.54 12.07 -23.78
C PRO A 107 1.57 10.87 -24.75
N GLN A 108 2.03 11.09 -25.97
CA GLN A 108 2.21 10.01 -26.94
C GLN A 108 3.16 8.95 -26.38
N GLY A 109 2.76 7.68 -26.43
CA GLY A 109 3.56 6.55 -25.98
C GLY A 109 3.63 6.37 -24.45
N SER A 110 2.81 7.11 -23.68
CA SER A 110 2.76 6.98 -22.21
C SER A 110 1.34 7.11 -21.67
N THR A 111 1.19 7.01 -20.35
CA THR A 111 -0.09 7.20 -19.66
C THR A 111 -0.01 8.34 -18.65
N ARG A 112 -1.17 8.88 -18.29
CA ARG A 112 -1.26 9.90 -17.24
C ARG A 112 -0.68 9.41 -15.91
N THR A 113 -0.93 8.14 -15.55
CA THR A 113 -0.45 7.54 -14.31
C THR A 113 1.07 7.35 -14.30
N ALA A 114 1.68 6.91 -15.40
CA ALA A 114 3.13 6.77 -15.50
C ALA A 114 3.85 8.12 -15.35
N VAL A 115 3.38 9.15 -16.07
CA VAL A 115 3.94 10.51 -15.97
C VAL A 115 3.69 11.11 -14.60
N GLY A 116 2.49 10.91 -14.06
CA GLY A 116 2.13 11.36 -12.72
C GLY A 116 3.02 10.74 -11.64
N LEU A 117 3.31 9.44 -11.75
CA LEU A 117 4.20 8.75 -10.83
C LEU A 117 5.62 9.33 -10.87
N GLU A 118 6.19 9.52 -12.06
CA GLU A 118 7.53 10.10 -12.21
C GLU A 118 7.64 11.49 -11.58
N ARG A 119 6.65 12.34 -11.84
CA ARG A 119 6.62 13.69 -11.28
C ARG A 119 6.43 13.68 -9.76
N ALA A 120 5.52 12.83 -9.28
CA ALA A 120 5.29 12.65 -7.84
C ALA A 120 6.56 12.14 -7.14
N TRP A 121 7.25 11.17 -7.75
CA TRP A 121 8.52 10.66 -7.25
C TRP A 121 9.55 11.78 -7.08
N ASN A 122 9.77 12.56 -8.12
CA ASN A 122 10.74 13.68 -8.10
C ASN A 122 10.38 14.77 -7.07
N ASP A 123 9.07 15.03 -6.89
CA ASP A 123 8.59 16.04 -5.93
C ASP A 123 8.74 15.55 -4.48
N LEU A 124 8.47 14.27 -4.23
CA LEU A 124 8.44 13.69 -2.88
C LEU A 124 9.76 13.08 -2.42
N SER A 125 10.70 12.79 -3.34
CA SER A 125 12.00 12.16 -3.00
C SER A 125 12.92 13.04 -2.15
N GLY A 126 12.64 14.33 -2.05
CA GLY A 126 13.38 15.27 -1.18
C GLY A 126 12.87 15.36 0.25
N ASP A 127 11.73 14.76 0.56
CA ASP A 127 11.12 14.79 1.87
C ASP A 127 11.78 13.81 2.85
N ARG A 128 11.58 14.04 4.14
CA ARG A 128 12.21 13.28 5.24
C ARG A 128 11.89 11.78 5.26
N SER A 129 10.86 11.36 4.53
CA SER A 129 10.48 9.95 4.40
C SER A 129 9.99 9.67 2.98
N SER A 130 10.54 8.63 2.36
CA SER A 130 10.06 8.15 1.06
C SER A 130 8.59 7.74 1.14
N PRO A 131 7.77 8.02 0.11
CA PRO A 131 6.37 7.65 0.11
C PRO A 131 6.19 6.13 0.12
N LEU A 132 5.10 5.66 0.72
CA LEU A 132 4.63 4.29 0.57
C LEU A 132 3.76 4.22 -0.69
N LEU A 133 4.23 3.45 -1.68
CA LEU A 133 3.54 3.31 -2.96
C LEU A 133 2.52 2.18 -2.93
N LEU A 134 1.30 2.46 -3.36
CA LEU A 134 0.23 1.49 -3.52
C LEU A 134 -0.20 1.47 -4.99
N ILE A 135 0.26 0.47 -5.73
CA ILE A 135 -0.04 0.29 -7.15
C ILE A 135 -0.86 -0.98 -7.31
N GLY A 136 -2.10 -0.83 -7.77
CA GLY A 136 -3.06 -1.93 -7.85
C GLY A 136 -3.69 -2.13 -9.23
N SER A 137 -3.84 -1.07 -10.03
CA SER A 137 -4.60 -1.15 -11.27
C SER A 137 -4.01 -0.40 -12.47
N ALA A 138 -2.84 0.23 -12.32
CA ALA A 138 -2.15 0.91 -13.41
C ALA A 138 -0.80 0.22 -13.73
N PRO A 139 -0.76 -0.78 -14.63
CA PRO A 139 0.47 -1.48 -14.98
C PRO A 139 1.60 -0.56 -15.43
N THR A 140 1.27 0.48 -16.19
CA THR A 140 2.25 1.46 -16.68
C THR A 140 2.87 2.32 -15.57
N ALA A 141 2.16 2.51 -14.45
CA ALA A 141 2.74 3.13 -13.26
C ALA A 141 3.73 2.18 -12.58
N LEU A 142 3.41 0.87 -12.51
CA LEU A 142 4.33 -0.13 -11.97
C LEU A 142 5.60 -0.26 -12.83
N GLU A 143 5.46 -0.32 -14.16
CA GLU A 143 6.60 -0.33 -15.08
C GLU A 143 7.49 0.89 -14.87
N ARG A 144 6.89 2.09 -14.78
CA ARG A 144 7.65 3.31 -14.53
C ARG A 144 8.35 3.31 -13.17
N LEU A 145 7.71 2.76 -12.13
CA LEU A 145 8.35 2.60 -10.82
C LEU A 145 9.57 1.68 -10.90
N LEU A 146 9.47 0.56 -11.61
CA LEU A 146 10.59 -0.36 -11.79
C LEU A 146 11.77 0.33 -12.50
N ASP A 147 11.50 1.16 -13.52
CA ASP A 147 12.54 1.94 -14.21
C ASP A 147 13.24 2.92 -13.26
N LEU A 148 12.48 3.64 -12.42
CA LEU A 148 13.02 4.58 -11.45
C LEU A 148 13.90 3.87 -10.42
N VAL A 149 13.44 2.76 -9.88
CA VAL A 149 14.22 1.95 -8.91
C VAL A 149 15.49 1.40 -9.57
N ALA A 150 15.42 0.90 -10.82
CA ALA A 150 16.58 0.41 -11.55
C ALA A 150 17.60 1.51 -11.85
N ALA A 151 17.16 2.75 -12.02
CA ALA A 151 18.02 3.92 -12.21
C ALA A 151 18.70 4.41 -10.91
N GLY A 152 18.39 3.79 -9.77
CA GLY A 152 18.99 4.15 -8.48
C GLY A 152 18.31 5.35 -7.80
N ALA A 153 17.07 5.60 -8.15
CA ALA A 153 16.27 6.69 -7.59
C ALA A 153 15.67 6.32 -6.22
#